data_003bbd43c2511ffc969cfceda026d993
#
_entry.id   003bbd43c2511ffc969cfceda026d993
#
_cell.length_a   1.000
_cell.length_b   1.000
_cell.length_c   1.000
_cell.angle_alpha   90.00
_cell.angle_beta   90.00
_cell.angle_gamma   90.00
#
_symmetry.space_group_name_H-M   'P 1'
#
loop_
_entity.id
_entity.type
_entity.pdbx_description
1 polymer ?
#
loop_
_entity_poly.entity_id
_entity_poly.type
_entity_poly.pdbx_seq_one_letter_code
_entity_poly.pdbx_strand_id
1 'polypeptide(L)'
;MAERSARGNDTRRKIIAVAADLFHRQGVRSTSPDQVIEASGTGKGQFYHYFKSKEGLVHAVLETYLEQIRNGDGPFGDDVESWKDLERWFADQIARQNRFRMTRGCPFGTIGNEVTENDELIRQDLNLIFEVAKHRIATFFVKEKAGGRLDPRTDEAQLADFCLATMQGAMLMGKVKRSRQLVESVVREALAHVKQYARAQPRP
;
A
#
# COMPACT_ATOMS: atom_id res chain seq x y z
N MET A 1 18.13 32.36 2.46
CA MET A 1 16.76 31.83 2.64
C MET A 1 16.62 30.42 2.07
N ALA A 2 17.13 30.08 0.88
CA ALA A 2 17.02 28.75 0.25
C ALA A 2 17.64 27.60 1.09
N GLU A 3 18.80 27.81 1.69
CA GLU A 3 19.50 26.78 2.49
C GLU A 3 18.79 26.39 3.78
N ARG A 4 18.09 27.33 4.41
CA ARG A 4 17.28 27.10 5.61
C ARG A 4 15.99 26.33 5.29
N SER A 5 15.40 26.56 4.11
CA SER A 5 14.25 25.84 3.60
C SER A 5 14.63 24.40 3.21
N ALA A 6 15.79 24.17 2.60
CA ALA A 6 16.27 22.83 2.24
C ALA A 6 16.54 21.97 3.47
N ARG A 7 17.24 22.50 4.48
CA ARG A 7 17.47 21.80 5.76
C ARG A 7 16.17 21.46 6.51
N GLY A 8 15.17 22.37 6.45
CA GLY A 8 13.86 22.14 7.03
C GLY A 8 13.12 20.96 6.36
N ASN A 9 13.15 20.91 5.03
CA ASN A 9 12.57 19.82 4.26
C ASN A 9 13.25 18.47 4.51
N ASP A 10 14.58 18.47 4.68
CA ASP A 10 15.33 17.25 5.01
C ASP A 10 14.98 16.72 6.39
N THR A 11 14.82 17.60 7.38
CA THR A 11 14.40 17.23 8.74
C THR A 11 13.00 16.65 8.73
N ARG A 12 12.04 17.28 8.04
CA ARG A 12 10.66 16.77 7.91
C ARG A 12 10.64 15.40 7.26
N ARG A 13 11.35 15.22 6.14
CA ARG A 13 11.47 13.93 5.44
C ARG A 13 12.06 12.83 6.33
N LYS A 14 13.10 13.16 7.10
CA LYS A 14 13.73 12.21 8.04
C LYS A 14 12.76 11.74 9.11
N ILE A 15 11.98 12.64 9.71
CA ILE A 15 10.96 12.29 10.72
C ILE A 15 9.90 11.38 10.10
N ILE A 16 9.40 11.71 8.90
CA ILE A 16 8.39 10.89 8.18
C ILE A 16 8.92 9.48 7.90
N ALA A 17 10.15 9.35 7.40
CA ALA A 17 10.74 8.06 7.08
C ALA A 17 10.91 7.17 8.33
N VAL A 18 11.35 7.74 9.43
CA VAL A 18 11.46 7.04 10.73
C VAL A 18 10.08 6.63 11.24
N ALA A 19 9.11 7.53 11.19
CA ALA A 19 7.73 7.24 11.60
C ALA A 19 7.10 6.13 10.77
N ALA A 20 7.29 6.15 9.44
CA ALA A 20 6.80 5.12 8.53
C ALA A 20 7.35 3.72 8.89
N ASP A 21 8.66 3.61 9.21
CA ASP A 21 9.25 2.34 9.66
C ASP A 21 8.68 1.89 11.00
N LEU A 22 8.58 2.79 11.97
CA LEU A 22 8.03 2.48 13.29
C LEU A 22 6.56 2.05 13.21
N PHE A 23 5.72 2.78 12.46
CA PHE A 23 4.32 2.43 12.27
C PHE A 23 4.15 1.07 11.57
N HIS A 24 4.96 0.79 10.56
CA HIS A 24 4.92 -0.50 9.88
C HIS A 24 5.41 -1.66 10.76
N ARG A 25 6.37 -1.41 11.66
CA ARG A 25 6.96 -2.43 12.53
C ARG A 25 6.12 -2.77 13.74
N GLN A 26 5.59 -1.77 14.44
CA GLN A 26 4.94 -1.92 15.73
C GLN A 26 3.53 -1.32 15.84
N GLY A 27 3.03 -0.71 14.75
CA GLY A 27 1.73 -0.03 14.72
C GLY A 27 1.80 1.42 15.19
N VAL A 28 0.74 2.16 14.86
CA VAL A 28 0.60 3.57 15.25
C VAL A 28 0.39 3.71 16.75
N ARG A 29 -0.51 2.88 17.32
CA ARG A 29 -0.84 2.96 18.76
C ARG A 29 0.38 2.76 19.66
N SER A 30 1.24 1.82 19.30
CA SER A 30 2.46 1.49 20.06
C SER A 30 3.65 2.42 19.76
N THR A 31 3.49 3.41 18.90
CA THR A 31 4.54 4.37 18.56
C THR A 31 4.22 5.73 19.18
N SER A 32 5.05 6.20 20.12
CA SER A 32 4.91 7.54 20.70
C SER A 32 5.66 8.60 19.89
N PRO A 33 5.25 9.89 19.96
CA PRO A 33 6.03 10.98 19.38
C PRO A 33 7.48 11.03 19.89
N ASP A 34 7.71 10.77 21.19
CA ASP A 34 9.04 10.80 21.77
C ASP A 34 9.95 9.70 21.17
N GLN A 35 9.43 8.49 20.89
CA GLN A 35 10.16 7.44 20.16
C GLN A 35 10.57 7.90 18.75
N VAL A 36 9.68 8.60 18.05
CA VAL A 36 9.98 9.11 16.70
C VAL A 36 11.05 10.22 16.77
N ILE A 37 10.94 11.12 17.73
CA ILE A 37 11.89 12.21 17.98
C ILE A 37 13.28 11.63 18.26
N GLU A 38 13.38 10.67 19.17
CA GLU A 38 14.62 9.99 19.53
C GLU A 38 15.23 9.26 18.34
N ALA A 39 14.46 8.41 17.67
CA ALA A 39 14.92 7.61 16.54
C ALA A 39 15.31 8.45 15.32
N SER A 40 14.67 9.61 15.12
CA SER A 40 15.03 10.55 14.07
C SER A 40 16.20 11.48 14.45
N GLY A 41 16.60 11.52 15.71
CA GLY A 41 17.62 12.45 16.21
C GLY A 41 17.23 13.91 16.01
N THR A 42 15.93 14.24 16.14
CA THR A 42 15.41 15.59 15.97
C THR A 42 14.96 16.17 17.32
N GLY A 43 14.78 17.48 17.36
CA GLY A 43 14.29 18.15 18.56
C GLY A 43 12.76 18.12 18.68
N LYS A 44 12.23 18.07 19.90
CA LYS A 44 10.80 18.12 20.18
C LYS A 44 10.10 19.32 19.56
N GLY A 45 10.72 20.50 19.58
CA GLY A 45 10.23 21.71 18.94
C GLY A 45 10.07 21.56 17.41
N GLN A 46 11.02 20.87 16.75
CA GLN A 46 10.94 20.60 15.31
C GLN A 46 9.77 19.65 14.98
N PHE A 47 9.60 18.59 15.77
CA PHE A 47 8.49 17.66 15.57
C PHE A 47 7.14 18.38 15.62
N TYR A 48 6.85 19.12 16.70
CA TYR A 48 5.57 19.82 16.85
C TYR A 48 5.40 21.02 15.91
N HIS A 49 6.50 21.59 15.42
CA HIS A 49 6.44 22.59 14.35
C HIS A 49 5.88 22.00 13.06
N TYR A 50 6.31 20.78 12.66
CA TYR A 50 5.91 20.16 11.39
C TYR A 50 4.55 19.45 11.45
N PHE A 51 4.26 18.74 12.53
CA PHE A 51 3.16 17.78 12.54
C PHE A 51 2.02 18.10 13.51
N LYS A 52 2.23 19.03 14.44
CA LYS A 52 1.26 19.45 15.48
C LYS A 52 0.83 18.32 16.43
N SER A 53 0.56 17.12 15.92
CA SER A 53 0.08 15.96 16.66
C SER A 53 0.65 14.65 16.07
N LYS A 54 0.42 13.54 16.74
CA LYS A 54 0.69 12.19 16.22
C LYS A 54 -0.17 11.88 15.00
N GLU A 55 -1.43 12.28 15.02
CA GLU A 55 -2.35 12.15 13.87
C GLU A 55 -1.84 12.91 12.65
N GLY A 56 -1.40 14.16 12.81
CA GLY A 56 -0.78 14.93 11.74
C GLY A 56 0.50 14.28 11.19
N LEU A 57 1.26 13.55 12.03
CA LEU A 57 2.39 12.75 11.53
C LEU A 57 1.93 11.52 10.75
N VAL A 58 0.88 10.81 11.18
CA VAL A 58 0.31 9.66 10.43
C VAL A 58 -0.18 10.12 9.07
N HIS A 59 -0.93 11.23 9.02
CA HIS A 59 -1.37 11.86 7.78
C HIS A 59 -0.18 12.16 6.85
N ALA A 60 0.87 12.82 7.35
CA ALA A 60 2.06 13.15 6.56
C ALA A 60 2.80 11.90 6.02
N VAL A 61 2.79 10.80 6.77
CA VAL A 61 3.33 9.50 6.31
C VAL A 61 2.49 8.95 5.16
N LEU A 62 1.16 8.98 5.30
CA LEU A 62 0.24 8.47 4.26
C LEU A 62 0.27 9.35 3.00
N GLU A 63 0.32 10.68 3.14
CA GLU A 63 0.53 11.60 2.00
C GLU A 63 1.83 11.25 1.24
N THR A 64 2.93 11.02 1.96
CA THR A 64 4.22 10.67 1.34
C THR A 64 4.13 9.33 0.59
N TYR A 65 3.45 8.34 1.14
CA TYR A 65 3.20 7.08 0.42
C TYR A 65 2.32 7.28 -0.82
N LEU A 66 1.27 8.10 -0.72
CA LEU A 66 0.39 8.40 -1.85
C LEU A 66 1.16 9.08 -3.00
N GLU A 67 2.02 10.05 -2.68
CA GLU A 67 2.90 10.69 -3.66
C GLU A 67 3.84 9.67 -4.34
N GLN A 68 4.48 8.80 -3.56
CA GLN A 68 5.34 7.74 -4.11
C GLN A 68 4.55 6.81 -5.04
N ILE A 69 3.38 6.35 -4.63
CA ILE A 69 2.52 5.49 -5.44
C ILE A 69 2.12 6.19 -6.75
N ARG A 70 1.74 7.46 -6.71
CA ARG A 70 1.38 8.24 -7.91
C ARG A 70 2.55 8.38 -8.89
N ASN A 71 3.77 8.47 -8.37
CA ASN A 71 4.99 8.57 -9.16
C ASN A 71 5.53 7.21 -9.66
N GLY A 72 4.81 6.12 -9.44
CA GLY A 72 5.26 4.77 -9.81
C GLY A 72 6.21 4.12 -8.81
N ASP A 73 6.46 4.77 -7.66
CA ASP A 73 7.33 4.25 -6.61
C ASP A 73 6.52 3.57 -5.48
N GLY A 74 7.22 2.83 -4.64
CA GLY A 74 6.62 2.31 -3.43
C GLY A 74 5.68 1.10 -3.60
N PRO A 75 4.89 0.78 -2.57
CA PRO A 75 3.88 -0.28 -2.66
C PRO A 75 2.76 0.13 -3.62
N PHE A 76 2.31 -0.79 -4.48
CA PHE A 76 1.24 -0.55 -5.48
C PHE A 76 1.61 0.49 -6.57
N GLY A 77 2.91 0.84 -6.72
CA GLY A 77 3.35 1.90 -7.62
C GLY A 77 3.30 1.54 -9.11
N ASP A 78 3.38 0.26 -9.46
CA ASP A 78 3.45 -0.18 -10.86
C ASP A 78 2.08 -0.16 -11.54
N ASP A 79 2.07 0.26 -12.81
CA ASP A 79 0.90 0.13 -13.67
C ASP A 79 0.71 -1.33 -14.11
N VAL A 80 -0.55 -1.73 -14.25
CA VAL A 80 -0.95 -3.06 -14.72
C VAL A 80 -1.51 -2.92 -16.11
N GLU A 81 -0.77 -3.40 -17.14
CA GLU A 81 -1.18 -3.30 -18.54
C GLU A 81 -1.40 -4.67 -19.20
N SER A 82 -0.98 -5.73 -18.54
CA SER A 82 -1.09 -7.11 -19.02
C SER A 82 -1.33 -8.09 -17.87
N TRP A 83 -1.75 -9.32 -18.20
CA TRP A 83 -1.81 -10.42 -17.25
C TRP A 83 -0.48 -10.67 -16.54
N LYS A 84 0.64 -10.51 -17.27
CA LYS A 84 1.99 -10.64 -16.70
C LYS A 84 2.29 -9.53 -15.69
N ASP A 85 1.80 -8.32 -15.92
CA ASP A 85 1.96 -7.22 -14.99
C ASP A 85 1.12 -7.44 -13.72
N LEU A 86 -0.09 -7.99 -13.87
CA LEU A 86 -0.90 -8.37 -12.71
C LEU A 86 -0.21 -9.45 -11.86
N GLU A 87 0.37 -10.46 -12.51
CA GLU A 87 1.19 -11.48 -11.82
C GLU A 87 2.39 -10.84 -11.11
N ARG A 88 3.09 -9.92 -11.79
CA ARG A 88 4.23 -9.19 -11.21
C ARG A 88 3.78 -8.34 -10.03
N TRP A 89 2.65 -7.63 -10.14
CA TRP A 89 2.10 -6.84 -9.05
C TRP A 89 1.93 -7.67 -7.76
N PHE A 90 1.36 -8.88 -7.86
CA PHE A 90 1.25 -9.79 -6.73
C PHE A 90 2.61 -10.26 -6.23
N ALA A 91 3.51 -10.64 -7.15
CA ALA A 91 4.85 -11.13 -6.81
C ALA A 91 5.67 -10.07 -6.06
N ASP A 92 5.56 -8.80 -6.45
CA ASP A 92 6.26 -7.69 -5.81
C ASP A 92 5.76 -7.44 -4.38
N GLN A 93 4.45 -7.60 -4.14
CA GLN A 93 3.93 -7.51 -2.77
C GLN A 93 4.48 -8.65 -1.88
N ILE A 94 4.59 -9.86 -2.41
CA ILE A 94 5.20 -11.01 -1.71
C ILE A 94 6.68 -10.73 -1.45
N ALA A 95 7.42 -10.24 -2.44
CA ALA A 95 8.84 -9.91 -2.31
C ALA A 95 9.08 -8.83 -1.25
N ARG A 96 8.24 -7.78 -1.20
CA ARG A 96 8.30 -6.74 -0.16
C ARG A 96 8.15 -7.32 1.24
N GLN A 97 7.18 -8.21 1.47
CA GLN A 97 7.00 -8.88 2.75
C GLN A 97 8.17 -9.80 3.10
N ASN A 98 8.71 -10.50 2.10
CA ASN A 98 9.82 -11.41 2.30
C ASN A 98 11.10 -10.70 2.75
N ARG A 99 11.32 -9.42 2.38
CA ARG A 99 12.42 -8.58 2.91
C ARG A 99 12.40 -8.50 4.43
N PHE A 100 11.21 -8.57 5.03
CA PHE A 100 11.01 -8.57 6.48
C PHE A 100 10.74 -9.98 7.04
N ARG A 101 11.12 -11.05 6.31
CA ARG A 101 10.90 -12.45 6.72
C ARG A 101 9.45 -12.71 7.14
N MET A 102 8.49 -12.13 6.45
CA MET A 102 7.04 -12.22 6.73
C MET A 102 6.64 -11.75 8.16
N THR A 103 7.44 -10.89 8.80
CA THR A 103 7.13 -10.36 10.14
C THR A 103 6.28 -9.09 10.10
N ARG A 104 6.26 -8.40 8.96
CA ARG A 104 5.46 -7.19 8.74
C ARG A 104 4.35 -7.49 7.75
N GLY A 105 3.21 -6.85 7.88
CA GLY A 105 2.12 -6.92 6.91
C GLY A 105 2.23 -5.82 5.85
N CYS A 106 1.09 -5.47 5.27
CA CYS A 106 0.95 -4.26 4.49
C CYS A 106 1.10 -3.03 5.41
N PRO A 107 1.91 -2.03 5.08
CA PRO A 107 2.02 -0.83 5.92
C PRO A 107 0.67 -0.10 6.07
N PHE A 108 -0.12 -0.04 5.01
CA PHE A 108 -1.46 0.56 5.04
C PHE A 108 -2.46 -0.28 5.83
N GLY A 109 -2.43 -1.62 5.66
CA GLY A 109 -3.24 -2.53 6.45
C GLY A 109 -2.89 -2.51 7.93
N THR A 110 -1.61 -2.27 8.30
CA THR A 110 -1.19 -2.11 9.70
C THR A 110 -1.84 -0.86 10.32
N ILE A 111 -1.80 0.27 9.61
CA ILE A 111 -2.45 1.51 10.06
C ILE A 111 -3.98 1.34 10.05
N GLY A 112 -4.54 0.77 8.98
CA GLY A 112 -5.98 0.59 8.80
C GLY A 112 -6.63 -0.30 9.86
N ASN A 113 -5.93 -1.31 10.37
CA ASN A 113 -6.43 -2.15 11.46
C ASN A 113 -6.53 -1.40 12.80
N GLU A 114 -5.93 -0.22 12.92
CA GLU A 114 -5.97 0.60 14.12
C GLU A 114 -6.91 1.81 14.00
N VAL A 115 -7.48 2.06 12.80
CA VAL A 115 -8.45 3.14 12.55
C VAL A 115 -9.75 2.88 13.32
N THR A 116 -10.24 3.90 13.98
CA THR A 116 -11.51 3.93 14.69
C THR A 116 -12.47 4.91 14.01
N GLU A 117 -13.71 4.98 14.46
CA GLU A 117 -14.72 5.94 13.98
C GLU A 117 -14.33 7.43 14.19
N ASN A 118 -13.36 7.70 15.06
CA ASN A 118 -12.86 9.06 15.32
C ASN A 118 -11.67 9.45 14.42
N ASP A 119 -11.12 8.53 13.63
CA ASP A 119 -9.92 8.74 12.82
C ASP A 119 -10.26 9.04 11.35
N GLU A 120 -11.24 9.92 11.09
CA GLU A 120 -11.80 10.15 9.75
C GLU A 120 -10.75 10.63 8.74
N LEU A 121 -9.81 11.50 9.12
CA LEU A 121 -8.73 11.95 8.24
C LEU A 121 -7.87 10.77 7.79
N ILE A 122 -7.45 9.91 8.72
CA ILE A 122 -6.60 8.75 8.43
C ILE A 122 -7.36 7.73 7.57
N ARG A 123 -8.66 7.54 7.83
CA ARG A 123 -9.53 6.67 7.03
C ARG A 123 -9.60 7.16 5.58
N GLN A 124 -9.75 8.47 5.36
CA GLN A 124 -9.79 9.07 4.02
C GLN A 124 -8.45 8.92 3.28
N ASP A 125 -7.32 9.15 3.96
CA ASP A 125 -6.00 8.96 3.38
C ASP A 125 -5.77 7.50 2.92
N LEU A 126 -6.13 6.54 3.77
CA LEU A 126 -6.03 5.12 3.44
C LEU A 126 -6.95 4.73 2.28
N ASN A 127 -8.21 5.24 2.29
CA ASN A 127 -9.14 5.02 1.20
C ASN A 127 -8.56 5.53 -0.12
N LEU A 128 -7.98 6.72 -0.12
CA LEU A 128 -7.37 7.29 -1.32
C LEU A 128 -6.20 6.45 -1.85
N ILE A 129 -5.36 5.91 -0.96
CA ILE A 129 -4.27 4.99 -1.33
C ILE A 129 -4.82 3.72 -1.98
N PHE A 130 -5.84 3.09 -1.38
CA PHE A 130 -6.44 1.87 -1.93
C PHE A 130 -7.18 2.13 -3.23
N GLU A 131 -7.86 3.27 -3.38
CA GLU A 131 -8.53 3.65 -4.64
C GLU A 131 -7.51 3.86 -5.77
N VAL A 132 -6.34 4.45 -5.51
CA VAL A 132 -5.28 4.58 -6.54
C VAL A 132 -4.76 3.20 -6.94
N ALA A 133 -4.51 2.30 -5.98
CA ALA A 133 -4.09 0.93 -6.27
C ALA A 133 -5.15 0.14 -7.06
N LYS A 134 -6.42 0.25 -6.65
CA LYS A 134 -7.57 -0.34 -7.33
C LYS A 134 -7.70 0.15 -8.76
N HIS A 135 -7.60 1.46 -8.97
CA HIS A 135 -7.75 2.08 -10.29
C HIS A 135 -6.75 1.50 -11.31
N ARG A 136 -5.50 1.26 -10.91
CA ARG A 136 -4.48 0.66 -11.79
C ARG A 136 -4.86 -0.74 -12.24
N ILE A 137 -5.34 -1.58 -11.33
CA ILE A 137 -5.80 -2.94 -11.64
C ILE A 137 -7.08 -2.90 -12.47
N ALA A 138 -8.04 -2.06 -12.11
CA ALA A 138 -9.31 -1.93 -12.82
C ALA A 138 -9.11 -1.43 -14.25
N THR A 139 -8.19 -0.50 -14.49
CA THR A 139 -7.85 0.01 -15.83
C THR A 139 -7.39 -1.10 -16.75
N PHE A 140 -6.60 -2.06 -16.25
CA PHE A 140 -6.22 -3.24 -17.01
C PHE A 140 -7.46 -4.07 -17.42
N PHE A 141 -8.34 -4.39 -16.49
CA PHE A 141 -9.55 -5.15 -16.80
C PHE A 141 -10.49 -4.41 -17.74
N VAL A 142 -10.62 -3.10 -17.64
CA VAL A 142 -11.38 -2.26 -18.59
C VAL A 142 -10.80 -2.37 -19.99
N LYS A 143 -9.47 -2.28 -20.17
CA LYS A 143 -8.79 -2.45 -21.46
C LYS A 143 -9.02 -3.86 -22.03
N GLU A 144 -8.92 -4.90 -21.19
CA GLU A 144 -9.15 -6.28 -21.61
C GLU A 144 -10.59 -6.52 -22.07
N LYS A 145 -11.58 -5.97 -21.35
CA LYS A 145 -12.98 -6.06 -21.72
C LYS A 145 -13.30 -5.30 -22.98
N ALA A 146 -12.80 -4.07 -23.13
CA ALA A 146 -12.97 -3.27 -24.36
C ALA A 146 -12.35 -3.95 -25.59
N GLY A 147 -11.25 -4.70 -25.40
CA GLY A 147 -10.62 -5.52 -26.43
C GLY A 147 -11.30 -6.87 -26.70
N GLY A 148 -12.45 -7.17 -26.05
CA GLY A 148 -13.16 -8.46 -26.20
C GLY A 148 -12.46 -9.66 -25.55
N ARG A 149 -11.40 -9.45 -24.79
CA ARG A 149 -10.59 -10.48 -24.12
C ARG A 149 -11.07 -10.82 -22.71
N LEU A 150 -12.12 -10.16 -22.24
CA LEU A 150 -12.79 -10.47 -20.98
C LEU A 150 -14.29 -10.74 -21.22
N ASP A 151 -14.92 -11.51 -20.33
CA ASP A 151 -16.39 -11.72 -20.39
C ASP A 151 -17.11 -10.36 -20.28
N PRO A 152 -18.02 -10.00 -21.21
CA PRO A 152 -18.73 -8.73 -21.18
C PRO A 152 -19.53 -8.47 -19.90
N ARG A 153 -19.89 -9.53 -19.17
CA ARG A 153 -20.63 -9.43 -17.90
C ARG A 153 -19.74 -9.15 -16.71
N THR A 154 -18.42 -9.13 -16.90
CA THR A 154 -17.45 -8.87 -15.82
C THR A 154 -17.63 -7.44 -15.30
N ASP A 155 -17.63 -7.30 -13.97
CA ASP A 155 -17.47 -6.04 -13.29
C ASP A 155 -15.97 -5.86 -12.96
N GLU A 156 -15.33 -4.96 -13.67
CA GLU A 156 -13.89 -4.72 -13.59
C GLU A 156 -13.47 -4.15 -12.23
N ALA A 157 -14.34 -3.33 -11.65
CA ALA A 157 -14.10 -2.74 -10.33
C ALA A 157 -14.16 -3.81 -9.23
N GLN A 158 -15.12 -4.73 -9.32
CA GLN A 158 -15.21 -5.86 -8.38
C GLN A 158 -14.03 -6.80 -8.49
N LEU A 159 -13.52 -7.06 -9.71
CA LEU A 159 -12.30 -7.87 -9.87
C LEU A 159 -11.07 -7.19 -9.25
N ALA A 160 -10.95 -5.88 -9.40
CA ALA A 160 -9.86 -5.13 -8.78
C ALA A 160 -9.98 -5.12 -7.25
N ASP A 161 -11.18 -4.94 -6.70
CA ASP A 161 -11.44 -5.05 -5.26
C ASP A 161 -11.10 -6.46 -4.75
N PHE A 162 -11.48 -7.51 -5.49
CA PHE A 162 -11.12 -8.88 -5.15
C PHE A 162 -9.59 -9.07 -5.08
N CYS A 163 -8.84 -8.57 -6.06
CA CYS A 163 -7.37 -8.65 -6.06
C CYS A 163 -6.77 -7.96 -4.83
N LEU A 164 -7.20 -6.74 -4.53
CA LEU A 164 -6.72 -5.98 -3.38
C LEU A 164 -7.08 -6.65 -2.05
N ALA A 165 -8.34 -7.01 -1.86
CA ALA A 165 -8.82 -7.63 -0.63
C ALA A 165 -8.13 -8.98 -0.37
N THR A 166 -7.97 -9.80 -1.42
CA THR A 166 -7.26 -11.08 -1.33
C THR A 166 -5.80 -10.85 -0.95
N MET A 167 -5.12 -9.87 -1.55
CA MET A 167 -3.73 -9.56 -1.19
C MET A 167 -3.61 -9.07 0.25
N GLN A 168 -4.52 -8.21 0.73
CA GLN A 168 -4.52 -7.74 2.13
C GLN A 168 -4.72 -8.90 3.11
N GLY A 169 -5.68 -9.78 2.84
CA GLY A 169 -5.92 -10.99 3.65
C GLY A 169 -4.71 -11.94 3.64
N ALA A 170 -4.13 -12.18 2.46
CA ALA A 170 -2.93 -13.01 2.32
C ALA A 170 -1.74 -12.45 3.11
N MET A 171 -1.53 -11.13 3.06
CA MET A 171 -0.47 -10.46 3.81
C MET A 171 -0.66 -10.58 5.32
N LEU A 172 -1.88 -10.40 5.81
CA LEU A 172 -2.20 -10.57 7.23
C LEU A 172 -1.92 -12.00 7.69
N MET A 173 -2.44 -12.99 6.97
CA MET A 173 -2.25 -14.41 7.29
C MET A 173 -0.80 -14.84 7.16
N GLY A 174 -0.09 -14.33 6.14
CA GLY A 174 1.33 -14.55 5.94
C GLY A 174 2.17 -14.04 7.11
N LYS A 175 1.85 -12.84 7.62
CA LYS A 175 2.46 -12.27 8.82
C LYS A 175 2.22 -13.13 10.07
N VAL A 176 0.96 -13.51 10.32
CA VAL A 176 0.58 -14.29 11.51
C VAL A 176 1.25 -15.67 11.50
N LYS A 177 1.23 -16.35 10.35
CA LYS A 177 1.81 -17.69 10.19
C LYS A 177 3.29 -17.67 9.83
N ARG A 178 3.87 -16.49 9.57
CA ARG A 178 5.26 -16.32 9.07
C ARG A 178 5.53 -17.22 7.86
N SER A 179 4.56 -17.34 6.97
CA SER A 179 4.56 -18.28 5.86
C SER A 179 4.45 -17.56 4.53
N ARG A 180 5.54 -17.53 3.78
CA ARG A 180 5.57 -17.10 2.38
C ARG A 180 4.76 -18.05 1.51
N GLN A 181 4.90 -19.37 1.73
CA GLN A 181 4.19 -20.39 0.96
C GLN A 181 2.67 -20.22 1.01
N LEU A 182 2.11 -19.82 2.17
CA LEU A 182 0.68 -19.51 2.30
C LEU A 182 0.30 -18.36 1.37
N VAL A 183 1.06 -17.26 1.38
CA VAL A 183 0.75 -16.09 0.54
C VAL A 183 0.84 -16.44 -0.94
N GLU A 184 1.86 -17.17 -1.36
CA GLU A 184 2.02 -17.65 -2.74
C GLU A 184 0.87 -18.57 -3.16
N SER A 185 0.39 -19.45 -2.27
CA SER A 185 -0.75 -20.32 -2.55
C SER A 185 -2.04 -19.51 -2.75
N VAL A 186 -2.34 -18.57 -1.85
CA VAL A 186 -3.53 -17.71 -1.97
C VAL A 186 -3.49 -16.87 -3.24
N VAL A 187 -2.34 -16.30 -3.58
CA VAL A 187 -2.15 -15.50 -4.79
C VAL A 187 -2.35 -16.35 -6.05
N ARG A 188 -1.83 -17.58 -6.07
CA ARG A 188 -2.04 -18.51 -7.20
C ARG A 188 -3.53 -18.79 -7.44
N GLU A 189 -4.29 -19.07 -6.37
CA GLU A 189 -5.74 -19.28 -6.48
C GLU A 189 -6.48 -18.02 -6.92
N ALA A 190 -6.08 -16.84 -6.42
CA ALA A 190 -6.64 -15.57 -6.83
C ALA A 190 -6.42 -15.30 -8.33
N LEU A 191 -5.19 -15.52 -8.82
CA LEU A 191 -4.87 -15.37 -10.24
C LEU A 191 -5.62 -16.39 -11.11
N ALA A 192 -5.75 -17.65 -10.65
CA ALA A 192 -6.54 -18.66 -11.34
C ALA A 192 -8.02 -18.24 -11.42
N HIS A 193 -8.56 -17.68 -10.34
CA HIS A 193 -9.94 -17.19 -10.32
C HIS A 193 -10.16 -16.04 -11.31
N VAL A 194 -9.34 -14.98 -11.27
CA VAL A 194 -9.55 -13.83 -12.17
C VAL A 194 -9.32 -14.20 -13.64
N LYS A 195 -8.44 -15.16 -13.93
CA LYS A 195 -8.21 -15.66 -15.28
C LYS A 195 -9.38 -16.45 -15.88
N GLN A 196 -10.32 -16.93 -15.07
CA GLN A 196 -11.55 -17.58 -15.56
C GLN A 196 -12.45 -16.60 -16.34
N TYR A 197 -12.31 -15.31 -16.10
CA TYR A 197 -13.05 -14.27 -16.84
C TYR A 197 -12.40 -13.92 -18.17
N ALA A 198 -11.15 -14.37 -18.42
CA ALA A 198 -10.46 -14.17 -19.68
C ALA A 198 -11.10 -15.03 -20.77
N ARG A 199 -11.24 -14.45 -21.98
CA ARG A 199 -11.70 -15.15 -23.16
C ARG A 199 -10.52 -15.52 -24.05
N ALA A 200 -10.56 -16.71 -24.63
CA ALA A 200 -9.66 -17.06 -25.70
C ALA A 200 -9.89 -16.09 -26.88
N GLN A 201 -8.82 -15.52 -27.43
CA GLN A 201 -8.95 -14.77 -28.68
C GLN A 201 -9.54 -15.69 -29.74
N PRO A 202 -10.55 -15.26 -30.53
CA PRO A 202 -10.89 -15.97 -31.75
C PRO A 202 -9.62 -16.06 -32.59
N ARG A 203 -9.24 -17.26 -32.99
CA ARG A 203 -8.14 -17.43 -33.93
C ARG A 203 -8.50 -16.71 -35.24
N PRO A 204 -7.56 -15.95 -35.84
CA PRO A 204 -7.79 -15.26 -37.09
C PRO A 204 -8.15 -16.24 -38.23
#